data_2e22b784ba232e546f8da4c09f3172f8
#
_entry.id   2e22b784ba232e546f8da4c09f3172f8
#
_cell.length_a   1.000
_cell.length_b   1.000
_cell.length_c   1.000
_cell.angle_alpha   90.00
_cell.angle_beta   90.00
_cell.angle_gamma   90.00
#
_symmetry.space_group_name_H-M   'P 1'
#
loop_
_entity.id
_entity.type
_entity.pdbx_description
1 polymer ?
#
loop_
_entity_poly.entity_id
_entity_poly.type
_entity_poly.pdbx_seq_one_letter_code
_entity_poly.pdbx_strand_id
1 'polypeptide(L)'
;MKAKNCKEKFLAYVKALPKRYFITAFSGMAQGLFVTLIAGTILAQIAGWIGNNYVGNTLLYIANIAKSLMGAGIGVGIAHALGKNKLLTFSAAVVGMVGAFADKLMIGSAPLVSLALGAPGNPIGAYVVTMLVVEIVELYVGKTKLDIILVPLGAMLLAFGGVFVAYPFIWLVNLLGDGIAIATKAVPFIMGIVVAVVMGILLTMPTSSAAIWVAVSSPVLAQGSGAAYEAMLLAGGAATVGCACHMVGFAVASFRENGVGGLVAQGLGTSMLQIPNIMKKPITMLPMIISSAICGPLSTCVFALKCGASGGGMGTSGLVGVFDLFKYTTGAWGIVGIFLLMFVLPALLNIVISEFMRKKGWIKENDLKLDL
;
A
#
# COMPACT_ATOMS: atom_id res chain seq x y z
N MET A 1 12.09 -8.95 43.53
CA MET A 1 11.19 -8.01 42.84
C MET A 1 11.65 -7.54 41.46
N LYS A 2 12.96 -7.18 41.24
CA LYS A 2 13.45 -6.69 39.94
C LYS A 2 13.34 -7.70 38.77
N ALA A 3 13.55 -8.99 39.00
CA ALA A 3 13.51 -10.02 37.94
C ALA A 3 12.08 -10.31 37.40
N LYS A 4 11.07 -10.26 38.25
CA LYS A 4 9.66 -10.43 37.88
C LYS A 4 9.19 -9.28 36.96
N ASN A 5 9.64 -8.04 37.27
CA ASN A 5 9.33 -6.86 36.50
C ASN A 5 10.00 -6.84 35.10
N CYS A 6 11.20 -7.46 34.96
CA CYS A 6 11.89 -7.56 33.66
C CYS A 6 11.19 -8.57 32.74
N LYS A 7 10.75 -9.71 33.28
CA LYS A 7 10.04 -10.75 32.52
C LYS A 7 8.66 -10.28 32.05
N GLU A 8 7.94 -9.54 32.91
CA GLU A 8 6.65 -8.95 32.55
C GLU A 8 6.78 -7.85 31.48
N LYS A 9 7.81 -7.00 31.58
CA LYS A 9 8.12 -5.99 30.55
C LYS A 9 8.50 -6.62 29.23
N PHE A 10 9.32 -7.67 29.25
CA PHE A 10 9.68 -8.42 28.04
C PHE A 10 8.46 -9.09 27.40
N LEU A 11 7.61 -9.72 28.19
CA LEU A 11 6.39 -10.35 27.70
C LEU A 11 5.40 -9.34 27.09
N ALA A 12 5.26 -8.16 27.71
CA ALA A 12 4.46 -7.07 27.19
C ALA A 12 5.03 -6.53 25.86
N TYR A 13 6.36 -6.40 25.76
CA TYR A 13 7.02 -6.01 24.53
C TYR A 13 6.77 -7.03 23.41
N VAL A 14 6.97 -8.33 23.68
CA VAL A 14 6.74 -9.39 22.70
C VAL A 14 5.26 -9.42 22.22
N LYS A 15 4.30 -9.23 23.12
CA LYS A 15 2.87 -9.13 22.77
C LYS A 15 2.55 -7.91 21.91
N ALA A 16 3.32 -6.83 22.03
CA ALA A 16 3.14 -5.61 21.24
C ALA A 16 3.80 -5.68 19.84
N LEU A 17 4.74 -6.61 19.60
CA LEU A 17 5.47 -6.73 18.34
C LEU A 17 4.57 -6.84 17.10
N PRO A 18 3.52 -7.68 17.07
CA PRO A 18 2.67 -7.77 15.88
C PRO A 18 1.99 -6.43 15.54
N LYS A 19 1.46 -5.74 16.54
CA LYS A 19 0.86 -4.41 16.35
C LYS A 19 1.92 -3.39 15.90
N ARG A 20 3.10 -3.40 16.51
CA ARG A 20 4.19 -2.48 16.21
C ARG A 20 4.70 -2.65 14.78
N TYR A 21 4.92 -3.88 14.34
CA TYR A 21 5.49 -4.18 13.03
C TYR A 21 4.44 -4.16 11.91
N PHE A 22 3.33 -4.88 12.08
CA PHE A 22 2.35 -5.03 11.01
C PHE A 22 1.28 -3.93 10.93
N ILE A 23 1.12 -3.10 11.98
CA ILE A 23 0.16 -1.99 11.96
C ILE A 23 0.92 -0.65 11.95
N THR A 24 1.65 -0.35 13.02
CA THR A 24 2.26 0.99 13.18
C THR A 24 3.33 1.25 12.14
N ALA A 25 4.28 0.34 11.95
CA ALA A 25 5.37 0.53 11.00
C ALA A 25 4.88 0.46 9.53
N PHE A 26 3.92 -0.42 9.20
CA PHE A 26 3.30 -0.42 7.87
C PHE A 26 2.50 0.86 7.59
N SER A 27 1.84 1.44 8.60
CA SER A 27 1.20 2.75 8.46
C SER A 27 2.22 3.85 8.16
N GLY A 28 3.36 3.85 8.86
CA GLY A 28 4.48 4.76 8.56
C GLY A 28 5.06 4.55 7.16
N MET A 29 5.26 3.30 6.75
CA MET A 29 5.66 2.95 5.38
C MET A 29 4.68 3.51 4.35
N ALA A 30 3.37 3.36 4.58
CA ALA A 30 2.34 3.87 3.69
C ALA A 30 2.36 5.39 3.56
N GLN A 31 2.54 6.12 4.67
CA GLN A 31 2.68 7.58 4.65
C GLN A 31 3.91 8.00 3.83
N GLY A 32 5.04 7.33 4.01
CA GLY A 32 6.25 7.56 3.23
C GLY A 32 6.05 7.29 1.73
N LEU A 33 5.40 6.18 1.39
CA LEU A 33 5.03 5.85 0.00
C LEU A 33 4.08 6.89 -0.59
N PHE A 34 3.10 7.36 0.18
CA PHE A 34 2.14 8.35 -0.29
C PHE A 34 2.82 9.66 -0.69
N VAL A 35 3.68 10.20 0.18
CA VAL A 35 4.37 11.48 -0.06
C VAL A 35 5.35 11.40 -1.22
N THR A 36 5.98 10.25 -1.44
CA THR A 36 7.03 10.08 -2.46
C THR A 36 6.50 9.43 -3.74
N LEU A 37 6.24 8.13 -3.70
CA LEU A 37 5.87 7.36 -4.89
C LEU A 37 4.48 7.75 -5.42
N ILE A 38 3.47 7.81 -4.54
CA ILE A 38 2.08 8.02 -4.95
C ILE A 38 1.88 9.47 -5.41
N ALA A 39 2.25 10.46 -4.61
CA ALA A 39 2.16 11.87 -5.00
C ALA A 39 2.99 12.18 -6.25
N GLY A 40 4.20 11.58 -6.36
CA GLY A 40 5.02 11.67 -7.56
C GLY A 40 4.34 11.07 -8.80
N THR A 41 3.61 9.96 -8.66
CA THR A 41 2.88 9.36 -9.77
C THR A 41 1.70 10.23 -10.22
N ILE A 42 0.95 10.81 -9.28
CA ILE A 42 -0.14 11.75 -9.58
C ILE A 42 0.42 12.98 -10.31
N LEU A 43 1.51 13.55 -9.82
CA LEU A 43 2.15 14.72 -10.45
C LEU A 43 2.65 14.39 -11.86
N ALA A 44 3.23 13.21 -12.07
CA ALA A 44 3.64 12.76 -13.40
C ALA A 44 2.46 12.61 -14.35
N GLN A 45 1.30 12.18 -13.86
CA GLN A 45 0.08 12.09 -14.66
C GLN A 45 -0.43 13.47 -15.06
N ILE A 46 -0.46 14.43 -14.14
CA ILE A 46 -0.81 15.83 -14.42
C ILE A 46 0.15 16.42 -15.46
N ALA A 47 1.46 16.19 -15.31
CA ALA A 47 2.47 16.60 -16.27
C ALA A 47 2.20 16.03 -17.68
N GLY A 48 1.79 14.75 -17.76
CA GLY A 48 1.41 14.10 -19.02
C GLY A 48 0.19 14.75 -19.70
N TRP A 49 -0.79 15.20 -18.93
CA TRP A 49 -1.96 15.92 -19.47
C TRP A 49 -1.62 17.33 -19.97
N ILE A 50 -0.67 18.01 -19.32
CA ILE A 50 -0.18 19.33 -19.77
C ILE A 50 0.61 19.19 -21.07
N GLY A 51 1.23 18.04 -21.30
CA GLY A 51 1.97 17.72 -22.51
C GLY A 51 3.42 18.15 -22.50
N ASN A 52 4.11 17.93 -23.64
CA ASN A 52 5.54 18.15 -23.75
C ASN A 52 5.86 19.65 -23.97
N ASN A 53 5.81 20.41 -22.91
CA ASN A 53 6.20 21.81 -22.85
C ASN A 53 7.06 22.07 -21.60
N TYR A 54 7.54 23.31 -21.43
CA TYR A 54 8.41 23.66 -20.29
C TYR A 54 7.76 23.31 -18.93
N VAL A 55 6.47 23.62 -18.75
CA VAL A 55 5.76 23.35 -17.49
C VAL A 55 5.57 21.85 -17.27
N GLY A 56 5.10 21.11 -18.27
CA GLY A 56 4.91 19.66 -18.19
C GLY A 56 6.23 18.93 -17.90
N ASN A 57 7.30 19.29 -18.58
CA ASN A 57 8.61 18.70 -18.37
C ASN A 57 9.18 19.00 -16.96
N THR A 58 8.99 20.23 -16.46
CA THR A 58 9.43 20.60 -15.11
C THR A 58 8.65 19.80 -14.05
N LEU A 59 7.33 19.69 -14.18
CA LEU A 59 6.50 18.89 -13.28
C LEU A 59 6.88 17.40 -13.31
N LEU A 60 7.16 16.86 -14.51
CA LEU A 60 7.62 15.48 -14.66
C LEU A 60 8.97 15.26 -13.97
N TYR A 61 9.88 16.24 -14.06
CA TYR A 61 11.17 16.17 -13.38
C TYR A 61 11.00 16.16 -11.85
N ILE A 62 10.15 17.04 -11.30
CA ILE A 62 9.81 17.06 -9.86
C ILE A 62 9.19 15.72 -9.43
N ALA A 63 8.27 15.18 -10.22
CA ALA A 63 7.66 13.89 -9.97
C ALA A 63 8.69 12.74 -9.92
N ASN A 64 9.67 12.76 -10.81
CA ASN A 64 10.74 11.76 -10.84
C ASN A 64 11.66 11.86 -9.63
N ILE A 65 11.98 13.08 -9.15
CA ILE A 65 12.71 13.29 -7.90
C ILE A 65 11.93 12.69 -6.74
N ALA A 66 10.63 13.01 -6.61
CA ALA A 66 9.80 12.48 -5.54
C ALA A 66 9.76 10.94 -5.52
N LYS A 67 9.59 10.30 -6.68
CA LYS A 67 9.60 8.83 -6.80
C LYS A 67 10.92 8.21 -6.41
N SER A 68 12.05 8.84 -6.75
CA SER A 68 13.40 8.38 -6.40
C SER A 68 13.64 8.37 -4.88
N LEU A 69 12.94 9.21 -4.13
CA LEU A 69 13.04 9.32 -2.67
C LEU A 69 12.15 8.32 -1.91
N MET A 70 11.58 7.33 -2.58
CA MET A 70 10.66 6.37 -1.95
C MET A 70 11.26 5.69 -0.71
N GLY A 71 12.48 5.19 -0.81
CA GLY A 71 13.17 4.55 0.31
C GLY A 71 13.35 5.51 1.50
N ALA A 72 13.73 6.76 1.24
CA ALA A 72 13.85 7.80 2.27
C ALA A 72 12.50 8.09 2.94
N GLY A 73 11.44 8.23 2.15
CA GLY A 73 10.08 8.44 2.65
C GLY A 73 9.62 7.30 3.55
N ILE A 74 9.86 6.05 3.14
CA ILE A 74 9.56 4.86 3.95
C ILE A 74 10.34 4.90 5.27
N GLY A 75 11.64 5.16 5.22
CA GLY A 75 12.48 5.20 6.40
C GLY A 75 12.03 6.24 7.43
N VAL A 76 11.82 7.48 6.99
CA VAL A 76 11.31 8.57 7.84
C VAL A 76 9.92 8.25 8.37
N GLY A 77 9.02 7.78 7.51
CA GLY A 77 7.64 7.45 7.88
C GLY A 77 7.57 6.39 8.98
N ILE A 78 8.36 5.32 8.87
CA ILE A 78 8.46 4.26 9.89
C ILE A 78 8.99 4.81 11.21
N ALA A 79 10.13 5.51 11.18
CA ALA A 79 10.75 6.04 12.39
C ALA A 79 9.84 7.05 13.10
N HIS A 80 9.14 7.90 12.34
CA HIS A 80 8.17 8.86 12.86
C HIS A 80 6.95 8.15 13.48
N ALA A 81 6.35 7.19 12.78
CA ALA A 81 5.19 6.44 13.27
C ALA A 81 5.51 5.64 14.55
N LEU A 82 6.77 5.19 14.70
CA LEU A 82 7.25 4.52 15.90
C LEU A 82 7.65 5.50 17.04
N GLY A 83 7.47 6.81 16.85
CA GLY A 83 7.75 7.83 17.86
C GLY A 83 9.24 7.99 18.18
N LYS A 84 10.13 7.78 17.21
CA LYS A 84 11.58 7.90 17.40
C LYS A 84 12.03 9.35 17.51
N ASN A 85 13.21 9.58 18.13
CA ASN A 85 13.75 10.92 18.24
C ASN A 85 14.08 11.52 16.87
N LYS A 86 14.23 12.84 16.82
CA LYS A 86 14.44 13.58 15.56
C LYS A 86 15.68 13.10 14.80
N LEU A 87 16.80 12.89 15.49
CA LEU A 87 18.07 12.51 14.86
C LEU A 87 17.98 11.13 14.22
N LEU A 88 17.38 10.15 14.91
CA LEU A 88 17.14 8.81 14.36
C LEU A 88 16.14 8.84 13.21
N THR A 89 15.10 9.67 13.31
CA THR A 89 14.12 9.83 12.22
C THR A 89 14.78 10.36 10.94
N PHE A 90 15.66 11.35 11.04
CA PHE A 90 16.41 11.84 9.87
C PHE A 90 17.42 10.81 9.35
N SER A 91 18.12 10.10 10.23
CA SER A 91 19.05 9.03 9.85
C SER A 91 18.32 7.88 9.13
N ALA A 92 17.06 7.61 9.48
CA ALA A 92 16.23 6.60 8.85
C ALA A 92 15.95 6.89 7.36
N ALA A 93 16.05 8.15 6.91
CA ALA A 93 15.98 8.46 5.47
C ALA A 93 17.08 7.75 4.68
N VAL A 94 18.32 7.84 5.16
CA VAL A 94 19.47 7.17 4.52
C VAL A 94 19.33 5.66 4.61
N VAL A 95 18.96 5.15 5.78
CA VAL A 95 18.76 3.71 6.03
C VAL A 95 17.69 3.14 5.09
N GLY A 96 16.56 3.83 4.92
CA GLY A 96 15.51 3.42 4.00
C GLY A 96 15.95 3.43 2.54
N MET A 97 16.79 4.39 2.13
CA MET A 97 17.39 4.39 0.80
C MET A 97 18.35 3.21 0.59
N VAL A 98 19.22 2.91 1.55
CA VAL A 98 20.07 1.71 1.51
C VAL A 98 19.22 0.45 1.37
N GLY A 99 18.17 0.33 2.18
CA GLY A 99 17.23 -0.78 2.10
C GLY A 99 16.48 -0.89 0.78
N ALA A 100 16.10 0.23 0.16
CA ALA A 100 15.44 0.23 -1.14
C ALA A 100 16.30 -0.35 -2.28
N PHE A 101 17.63 -0.32 -2.13
CA PHE A 101 18.58 -0.89 -3.07
C PHE A 101 19.31 -2.13 -2.55
N ALA A 102 18.77 -2.78 -1.51
CA ALA A 102 19.41 -3.92 -0.85
C ALA A 102 19.69 -5.09 -1.81
N ASP A 103 18.80 -5.36 -2.75
CA ASP A 103 18.97 -6.38 -3.80
C ASP A 103 20.19 -6.13 -4.68
N LYS A 104 20.44 -4.88 -5.06
CA LYS A 104 21.58 -4.48 -5.88
C LYS A 104 22.88 -4.47 -5.10
N LEU A 105 22.83 -4.03 -3.85
CA LEU A 105 23.99 -4.00 -2.96
C LEU A 105 24.47 -5.39 -2.59
N MET A 106 23.57 -6.37 -2.47
CA MET A 106 23.88 -7.75 -2.10
C MET A 106 24.68 -8.50 -3.19
N ILE A 107 24.38 -8.25 -4.46
CA ILE A 107 24.96 -9.02 -5.58
C ILE A 107 26.43 -8.60 -5.86
N GLY A 108 26.93 -7.55 -5.23
CA GLY A 108 28.32 -7.10 -5.43
C GLY A 108 28.63 -6.71 -6.87
N SER A 109 27.63 -6.61 -7.72
CA SER A 109 27.73 -6.17 -9.12
C SER A 109 27.84 -4.65 -9.19
N ALA A 110 28.53 -4.06 -8.21
CA ALA A 110 28.93 -2.68 -8.34
C ALA A 110 30.02 -2.56 -9.39
N PRO A 111 29.75 -1.78 -10.44
CA PRO A 111 30.20 -0.44 -10.28
C PRO A 111 28.99 0.45 -10.08
N LEU A 112 28.84 0.95 -8.86
CA LEU A 112 28.05 2.14 -8.57
C LEU A 112 26.59 2.05 -9.01
N VAL A 113 25.75 1.72 -8.06
CA VAL A 113 24.32 1.97 -8.15
C VAL A 113 24.12 3.46 -8.50
N SER A 114 23.98 3.75 -9.78
CA SER A 114 23.55 5.08 -10.19
C SER A 114 22.09 5.22 -9.78
N LEU A 115 21.79 6.17 -8.90
CA LEU A 115 20.43 6.56 -8.58
C LEU A 115 19.79 7.12 -9.86
N ALA A 116 19.12 6.28 -10.63
CA ALA A 116 18.36 6.73 -11.76
C ALA A 116 17.11 7.49 -11.29
N LEU A 117 16.93 8.71 -11.77
CA LEU A 117 15.74 9.51 -11.48
C LEU A 117 14.49 8.75 -11.92
N GLY A 118 13.52 8.63 -11.01
CA GLY A 118 12.28 7.92 -11.24
C GLY A 118 12.30 6.43 -10.91
N ALA A 119 13.45 5.85 -10.52
CA ALA A 119 13.56 4.46 -10.07
C ALA A 119 13.38 4.38 -8.53
N PRO A 120 12.25 3.87 -8.03
CA PRO A 120 11.93 3.96 -6.60
C PRO A 120 12.66 2.92 -5.73
N GLY A 121 13.23 1.86 -6.30
CA GLY A 121 13.82 0.76 -5.54
C GLY A 121 12.78 -0.22 -4.96
N ASN A 122 13.22 -1.09 -4.03
CA ASN A 122 12.39 -2.13 -3.41
C ASN A 122 11.83 -1.65 -2.07
N PRO A 123 10.47 -1.56 -1.92
CA PRO A 123 9.85 -1.06 -0.69
C PRO A 123 9.99 -2.01 0.49
N ILE A 124 10.06 -3.34 0.27
CA ILE A 124 10.25 -4.32 1.34
C ILE A 124 11.67 -4.25 1.89
N GLY A 125 12.67 -4.09 1.02
CA GLY A 125 14.03 -3.85 1.45
C GLY A 125 14.15 -2.59 2.33
N ALA A 126 13.53 -1.48 1.90
CA ALA A 126 13.45 -0.25 2.68
C ALA A 126 12.81 -0.49 4.06
N TYR A 127 11.69 -1.23 4.09
CA TYR A 127 10.98 -1.56 5.33
C TYR A 127 11.84 -2.38 6.30
N VAL A 128 12.38 -3.52 5.85
CA VAL A 128 13.11 -4.46 6.71
C VAL A 128 14.38 -3.84 7.26
N VAL A 129 15.19 -3.18 6.41
CA VAL A 129 16.43 -2.53 6.85
C VAL A 129 16.13 -1.41 7.83
N THR A 130 15.12 -0.57 7.56
CA THR A 130 14.74 0.52 8.47
C THR A 130 14.27 -0.02 9.82
N MET A 131 13.39 -1.03 9.83
CA MET A 131 12.91 -1.61 11.08
C MET A 131 14.04 -2.17 11.92
N LEU A 132 14.93 -2.96 11.32
CA LEU A 132 16.08 -3.56 12.03
C LEU A 132 16.98 -2.45 12.63
N VAL A 133 17.36 -1.47 11.82
CA VAL A 133 18.27 -0.40 12.26
C VAL A 133 17.65 0.48 13.33
N VAL A 134 16.39 0.88 13.15
CA VAL A 134 15.70 1.75 14.11
C VAL A 134 15.56 1.07 15.48
N GLU A 135 15.29 -0.24 15.53
CA GLU A 135 15.21 -0.99 16.79
C GLU A 135 16.59 -1.12 17.49
N ILE A 136 17.66 -1.33 16.73
CA ILE A 136 19.01 -1.46 17.30
C ILE A 136 19.53 -0.10 17.77
N VAL A 137 19.39 0.95 16.97
CA VAL A 137 19.86 2.29 17.31
C VAL A 137 19.13 2.85 18.53
N GLU A 138 17.85 2.51 18.73
CA GLU A 138 17.09 2.91 19.91
C GLU A 138 17.70 2.42 21.21
N LEU A 139 18.47 1.33 21.18
CA LEU A 139 19.14 0.79 22.38
C LEU A 139 20.23 1.72 22.93
N TYR A 140 20.81 2.59 22.11
CA TYR A 140 21.89 3.47 22.55
C TYR A 140 21.62 4.97 22.33
N VAL A 141 20.65 5.35 21.52
CA VAL A 141 20.31 6.76 21.27
C VAL A 141 19.91 7.48 22.58
N GLY A 142 20.37 8.69 22.76
CA GLY A 142 20.10 9.51 23.97
C GLY A 142 21.01 9.20 25.16
N LYS A 143 21.96 8.27 25.04
CA LYS A 143 22.84 7.86 26.14
C LYS A 143 24.20 8.54 26.16
N THR A 144 24.60 9.17 25.06
CA THR A 144 25.92 9.78 24.92
C THR A 144 25.84 11.20 24.37
N LYS A 145 26.84 12.03 24.70
CA LYS A 145 26.98 13.38 24.12
C LYS A 145 27.45 13.35 22.67
N LEU A 146 27.89 12.19 22.17
CA LEU A 146 28.38 11.98 20.82
C LEU A 146 27.27 11.45 19.87
N ASP A 147 26.03 11.44 20.32
CA ASP A 147 24.90 10.90 19.54
C ASP A 147 24.77 11.54 18.16
N ILE A 148 25.15 12.81 18.01
CA ILE A 148 25.11 13.52 16.72
C ILE A 148 25.96 12.82 15.63
N ILE A 149 26.98 12.08 16.03
CA ILE A 149 27.85 11.29 15.14
C ILE A 149 27.47 9.81 15.22
N LEU A 150 27.30 9.28 16.43
CA LEU A 150 27.07 7.85 16.64
C LEU A 150 25.74 7.37 16.07
N VAL A 151 24.68 8.17 16.12
CA VAL A 151 23.38 7.77 15.61
C VAL A 151 23.38 7.66 14.07
N PRO A 152 23.76 8.70 13.29
CA PRO A 152 23.74 8.58 11.84
C PRO A 152 24.79 7.58 11.32
N LEU A 153 26.02 7.60 11.83
CA LEU A 153 27.07 6.70 11.39
C LEU A 153 26.74 5.24 11.78
N GLY A 154 26.30 5.02 13.02
CA GLY A 154 25.87 3.69 13.49
C GLY A 154 24.68 3.17 12.70
N ALA A 155 23.70 4.02 12.37
CA ALA A 155 22.57 3.65 11.51
C ALA A 155 23.01 3.21 10.12
N MET A 156 23.96 3.93 9.49
CA MET A 156 24.49 3.56 8.17
C MET A 156 25.29 2.24 8.20
N LEU A 157 26.13 2.05 9.23
CA LEU A 157 26.88 0.80 9.40
C LEU A 157 25.96 -0.39 9.68
N LEU A 158 24.92 -0.21 10.48
CA LEU A 158 23.91 -1.24 10.74
C LEU A 158 23.06 -1.52 9.49
N ALA A 159 22.82 -0.53 8.64
CA ALA A 159 22.11 -0.72 7.37
C ALA A 159 22.87 -1.67 6.45
N PHE A 160 24.21 -1.66 6.45
CA PHE A 160 25.02 -2.64 5.73
C PHE A 160 24.68 -4.09 6.18
N GLY A 161 24.67 -4.36 7.48
CA GLY A 161 24.23 -5.66 7.99
C GLY A 161 22.74 -5.96 7.71
N GLY A 162 21.90 -4.91 7.73
CA GLY A 162 20.48 -4.98 7.43
C GLY A 162 20.15 -5.43 6.01
N VAL A 163 21.01 -5.14 5.02
CA VAL A 163 20.87 -5.60 3.64
C VAL A 163 20.79 -7.13 3.56
N PHE A 164 21.66 -7.83 4.28
CA PHE A 164 21.67 -9.30 4.30
C PHE A 164 20.40 -9.87 4.94
N VAL A 165 19.88 -9.21 5.99
CA VAL A 165 18.63 -9.61 6.64
C VAL A 165 17.43 -9.34 5.74
N ALA A 166 17.44 -8.28 4.95
CA ALA A 166 16.35 -7.93 4.04
C ALA A 166 16.24 -8.89 2.84
N TYR A 167 17.34 -9.46 2.39
CA TYR A 167 17.39 -10.29 1.18
C TYR A 167 16.37 -11.43 1.14
N PRO A 168 16.24 -12.30 2.17
CA PRO A 168 15.24 -13.37 2.14
C PRO A 168 13.80 -12.85 2.09
N PHE A 169 13.51 -11.71 2.70
CA PHE A 169 12.18 -11.09 2.61
C PHE A 169 11.90 -10.53 1.22
N ILE A 170 12.89 -9.90 0.59
CA ILE A 170 12.81 -9.42 -0.78
C ILE A 170 12.57 -10.62 -1.72
N TRP A 171 13.35 -11.70 -1.57
CA TRP A 171 13.20 -12.92 -2.37
C TRP A 171 11.80 -13.54 -2.23
N LEU A 172 11.29 -13.65 -0.99
CA LEU A 172 9.95 -14.19 -0.72
C LEU A 172 8.86 -13.33 -1.39
N VAL A 173 8.95 -12.01 -1.30
CA VAL A 173 7.96 -11.11 -1.90
C VAL A 173 8.04 -11.12 -3.43
N ASN A 174 9.24 -11.23 -4.00
CA ASN A 174 9.42 -11.42 -5.44
C ASN A 174 8.76 -12.72 -5.91
N LEU A 175 8.97 -13.83 -5.18
CA LEU A 175 8.32 -15.12 -5.46
C LEU A 175 6.79 -15.03 -5.42
N LEU A 176 6.22 -14.30 -4.44
CA LEU A 176 4.78 -14.04 -4.36
C LEU A 176 4.29 -13.20 -5.54
N GLY A 177 5.05 -12.19 -5.95
CA GLY A 177 4.74 -11.35 -7.11
C GLY A 177 4.73 -12.17 -8.40
N ASP A 178 5.77 -12.96 -8.64
CA ASP A 178 5.85 -13.84 -9.80
C ASP A 178 4.71 -14.88 -9.79
N GLY A 179 4.38 -15.44 -8.62
CA GLY A 179 3.27 -16.37 -8.46
C GLY A 179 1.92 -15.73 -8.83
N ILE A 180 1.66 -14.51 -8.38
CA ILE A 180 0.44 -13.76 -8.76
C ILE A 180 0.41 -13.51 -10.27
N ALA A 181 1.52 -13.10 -10.88
CA ALA A 181 1.59 -12.84 -12.31
C ALA A 181 1.34 -14.12 -13.13
N ILE A 182 1.99 -15.23 -12.77
CA ILE A 182 1.82 -16.53 -13.45
C ILE A 182 0.36 -17.01 -13.32
N ALA A 183 -0.19 -16.97 -12.11
CA ALA A 183 -1.56 -17.41 -11.84
C ALA A 183 -2.60 -16.51 -12.55
N THR A 184 -2.39 -15.19 -12.57
CA THR A 184 -3.26 -14.26 -13.28
C THR A 184 -3.24 -14.48 -14.78
N LYS A 185 -2.07 -14.81 -15.34
CA LYS A 185 -1.95 -15.17 -16.76
C LYS A 185 -2.65 -16.48 -17.09
N ALA A 186 -2.53 -17.49 -16.21
CA ALA A 186 -3.09 -18.82 -16.44
C ALA A 186 -4.61 -18.84 -16.27
N VAL A 187 -5.15 -18.21 -15.22
CA VAL A 187 -6.58 -18.24 -14.85
C VAL A 187 -7.05 -16.86 -14.41
N PRO A 188 -7.19 -15.89 -15.32
CA PRO A 188 -7.50 -14.50 -14.97
C PRO A 188 -8.86 -14.33 -14.26
N PHE A 189 -9.82 -15.22 -14.52
CA PHE A 189 -11.13 -15.19 -13.87
C PHE A 189 -11.02 -15.47 -12.36
N ILE A 190 -10.37 -16.55 -11.96
CA ILE A 190 -10.21 -16.95 -10.56
C ILE A 190 -9.30 -15.95 -9.84
N MET A 191 -8.20 -15.56 -10.48
CA MET A 191 -7.27 -14.59 -9.90
C MET A 191 -7.90 -13.20 -9.76
N GLY A 192 -8.80 -12.82 -10.68
CA GLY A 192 -9.62 -11.64 -10.56
C GLY A 192 -10.44 -11.63 -9.26
N ILE A 193 -11.09 -12.77 -8.92
CA ILE A 193 -11.81 -12.92 -7.65
C ILE A 193 -10.86 -12.81 -6.46
N VAL A 194 -9.82 -13.64 -6.45
CA VAL A 194 -8.90 -13.76 -5.30
C VAL A 194 -8.22 -12.42 -5.01
N VAL A 195 -7.64 -11.79 -6.03
CA VAL A 195 -6.91 -10.52 -5.86
C VAL A 195 -7.87 -9.41 -5.43
N ALA A 196 -9.05 -9.28 -6.06
CA ALA A 196 -10.01 -8.24 -5.70
C ALA A 196 -10.52 -8.40 -4.25
N VAL A 197 -10.89 -9.61 -3.85
CA VAL A 197 -11.37 -9.88 -2.49
C VAL A 197 -10.28 -9.65 -1.45
N VAL A 198 -9.10 -10.21 -1.66
CA VAL A 198 -7.99 -10.09 -0.69
C VAL A 198 -7.56 -8.64 -0.53
N MET A 199 -7.37 -7.92 -1.64
CA MET A 199 -6.94 -6.51 -1.57
C MET A 199 -8.02 -5.60 -0.99
N GLY A 200 -9.30 -5.86 -1.28
CA GLY A 200 -10.40 -5.14 -0.66
C GLY A 200 -10.48 -5.33 0.86
N ILE A 201 -10.32 -6.58 1.33
CA ILE A 201 -10.24 -6.88 2.76
C ILE A 201 -9.03 -6.17 3.40
N LEU A 202 -7.84 -6.26 2.79
CA LEU A 202 -6.62 -5.63 3.29
C LEU A 202 -6.75 -4.11 3.38
N LEU A 203 -7.46 -3.47 2.44
CA LEU A 203 -7.73 -2.03 2.49
C LEU A 203 -8.60 -1.64 3.69
N THR A 204 -9.57 -2.49 4.04
CA THR A 204 -10.48 -2.22 5.15
C THR A 204 -9.86 -2.56 6.50
N MET A 205 -8.95 -3.52 6.56
CA MET A 205 -8.24 -3.91 7.79
C MET A 205 -7.20 -2.86 8.20
N PRO A 206 -6.75 -2.84 9.48
CA PRO A 206 -5.75 -1.89 9.98
C PRO A 206 -4.34 -2.25 9.47
N THR A 207 -4.23 -2.46 8.16
CA THR A 207 -3.00 -2.75 7.42
C THR A 207 -2.85 -1.73 6.28
N SER A 208 -1.70 -1.70 5.63
CA SER A 208 -1.53 -0.86 4.45
C SER A 208 -1.60 -1.69 3.18
N SER A 209 -2.79 -1.76 2.57
CA SER A 209 -2.99 -2.41 1.27
C SER A 209 -2.10 -1.82 0.17
N ALA A 210 -1.93 -0.49 0.17
CA ALA A 210 -1.05 0.18 -0.76
C ALA A 210 0.40 -0.27 -0.63
N ALA A 211 0.93 -0.32 0.61
CA ALA A 211 2.28 -0.78 0.86
C ALA A 211 2.48 -2.25 0.47
N ILE A 212 1.50 -3.11 0.79
CA ILE A 212 1.52 -4.53 0.43
C ILE A 212 1.50 -4.69 -1.09
N TRP A 213 0.59 -3.97 -1.79
CA TRP A 213 0.52 -4.05 -3.24
C TRP A 213 1.80 -3.56 -3.93
N VAL A 214 2.31 -2.40 -3.52
CA VAL A 214 3.59 -1.87 -4.05
C VAL A 214 4.72 -2.87 -3.84
N ALA A 215 4.81 -3.48 -2.65
CA ALA A 215 5.83 -4.45 -2.33
C ALA A 215 5.81 -5.67 -3.26
N VAL A 216 4.63 -6.24 -3.50
CA VAL A 216 4.43 -7.45 -4.30
C VAL A 216 4.54 -7.18 -5.80
N SER A 217 4.01 -6.04 -6.27
CA SER A 217 3.92 -5.74 -7.70
C SER A 217 5.18 -5.08 -8.29
N SER A 218 5.89 -4.27 -7.50
CA SER A 218 7.03 -3.49 -8.00
C SER A 218 8.14 -4.34 -8.64
N PRO A 219 8.54 -5.50 -8.11
CA PRO A 219 9.59 -6.31 -8.71
C PRO A 219 9.22 -6.82 -10.10
N VAL A 220 7.97 -7.25 -10.29
CA VAL A 220 7.47 -7.71 -11.59
C VAL A 220 7.29 -6.53 -12.55
N LEU A 221 6.74 -5.42 -12.08
CA LEU A 221 6.51 -4.22 -12.89
C LEU A 221 7.82 -3.49 -13.25
N ALA A 222 8.90 -3.70 -12.50
CA ALA A 222 10.22 -3.18 -12.83
C ALA A 222 10.81 -3.79 -14.12
N GLN A 223 10.29 -4.94 -14.58
CA GLN A 223 10.69 -5.55 -15.85
C GLN A 223 10.28 -4.70 -17.06
N GLY A 224 9.30 -3.81 -16.91
CA GLY A 224 8.88 -2.82 -17.91
C GLY A 224 8.10 -3.38 -19.09
N SER A 225 8.19 -4.69 -19.39
CA SER A 225 7.50 -5.36 -20.49
C SER A 225 7.48 -6.87 -20.27
N GLY A 226 6.71 -7.57 -21.10
CA GLY A 226 6.64 -9.04 -21.09
C GLY A 226 5.34 -9.58 -20.48
N ALA A 227 5.15 -10.89 -20.57
CA ALA A 227 3.90 -11.54 -20.17
C ALA A 227 3.62 -11.44 -18.67
N ALA A 228 4.65 -11.48 -17.82
CA ALA A 228 4.52 -11.32 -16.38
C ALA A 228 4.14 -9.86 -16.00
N TYR A 229 4.75 -8.89 -16.67
CA TYR A 229 4.42 -7.47 -16.53
C TYR A 229 2.94 -7.20 -16.85
N GLU A 230 2.46 -7.67 -18.00
CA GLU A 230 1.07 -7.50 -18.43
C GLU A 230 0.08 -8.19 -17.48
N ALA A 231 0.41 -9.39 -17.02
CA ALA A 231 -0.41 -10.12 -16.05
C ALA A 231 -0.45 -9.41 -14.68
N MET A 232 0.65 -8.82 -14.25
CA MET A 232 0.70 -8.06 -13.01
C MET A 232 -0.12 -6.76 -13.11
N LEU A 233 -0.06 -6.05 -14.25
CA LEU A 233 -0.93 -4.90 -14.48
C LEU A 233 -2.41 -5.28 -14.44
N LEU A 234 -2.78 -6.43 -15.02
CA LEU A 234 -4.14 -6.95 -14.98
C LEU A 234 -4.58 -7.31 -13.56
N ALA A 235 -3.71 -7.96 -12.77
CA ALA A 235 -3.95 -8.21 -11.35
C ALA A 235 -4.12 -6.90 -10.57
N GLY A 236 -3.35 -5.85 -10.93
CA GLY A 236 -3.47 -4.51 -10.40
C GLY A 236 -4.85 -3.90 -10.65
N GLY A 237 -5.40 -4.09 -11.82
CA GLY A 237 -6.77 -3.68 -12.14
C GLY A 237 -7.80 -4.34 -11.23
N ALA A 238 -7.70 -5.66 -11.02
CA ALA A 238 -8.57 -6.39 -10.09
C ALA A 238 -8.39 -5.92 -8.64
N ALA A 239 -7.15 -5.68 -8.20
CA ALA A 239 -6.83 -5.17 -6.86
C ALA A 239 -7.49 -3.80 -6.61
N THR A 240 -7.35 -2.88 -7.57
CA THR A 240 -7.94 -1.54 -7.49
C THR A 240 -9.46 -1.59 -7.42
N VAL A 241 -10.08 -2.40 -8.27
CA VAL A 241 -11.54 -2.60 -8.31
C VAL A 241 -12.04 -3.23 -7.01
N GLY A 242 -11.34 -4.23 -6.48
CA GLY A 242 -11.67 -4.83 -5.17
C GLY A 242 -11.63 -3.81 -4.03
N CYS A 243 -10.61 -2.97 -3.99
CA CYS A 243 -10.49 -1.86 -3.05
C CYS A 243 -11.66 -0.86 -3.21
N ALA A 244 -12.03 -0.51 -4.45
CA ALA A 244 -13.17 0.37 -4.72
C ALA A 244 -14.50 -0.24 -4.26
N CYS A 245 -14.70 -1.55 -4.44
CA CYS A 245 -15.88 -2.26 -3.94
C CYS A 245 -16.04 -2.13 -2.42
N HIS A 246 -14.94 -2.14 -1.67
CA HIS A 246 -14.99 -1.94 -0.24
C HIS A 246 -15.24 -0.47 0.12
N MET A 247 -14.56 0.48 -0.50
CA MET A 247 -14.70 1.91 -0.19
C MET A 247 -16.09 2.43 -0.55
N VAL A 248 -16.45 2.33 -1.83
CA VAL A 248 -17.77 2.75 -2.32
C VAL A 248 -18.87 1.92 -1.66
N GLY A 249 -18.63 0.61 -1.46
CA GLY A 249 -19.56 -0.29 -0.81
C GLY A 249 -19.96 0.14 0.59
N PHE A 250 -18.99 0.38 1.48
CA PHE A 250 -19.27 0.87 2.83
C PHE A 250 -19.86 2.28 2.81
N ALA A 251 -19.41 3.15 1.90
CA ALA A 251 -19.95 4.50 1.75
C ALA A 251 -21.45 4.49 1.47
N VAL A 252 -21.91 3.68 0.52
CA VAL A 252 -23.34 3.61 0.16
C VAL A 252 -24.16 2.75 1.13
N ALA A 253 -23.63 1.63 1.63
CA ALA A 253 -24.33 0.76 2.57
C ALA A 253 -24.62 1.45 3.91
N SER A 254 -23.74 2.37 4.33
CA SER A 254 -23.88 3.12 5.57
C SER A 254 -24.45 4.55 5.39
N PHE A 255 -24.93 4.88 4.20
CA PHE A 255 -25.41 6.24 3.90
C PHE A 255 -26.56 6.69 4.80
N ARG A 256 -27.47 5.75 5.18
CA ARG A 256 -28.59 6.04 6.06
C ARG A 256 -28.16 6.51 7.45
N GLU A 257 -27.06 5.93 7.97
CA GLU A 257 -26.55 6.23 9.31
C GLU A 257 -25.58 7.42 9.32
N ASN A 258 -24.82 7.62 8.23
CA ASN A 258 -23.67 8.54 8.22
C ASN A 258 -23.82 9.73 7.26
N GLY A 259 -24.86 9.72 6.41
CA GLY A 259 -25.12 10.80 5.46
C GLY A 259 -23.99 11.07 4.48
N VAL A 260 -23.96 12.30 3.94
CA VAL A 260 -22.97 12.74 2.93
C VAL A 260 -21.56 12.75 3.49
N GLY A 261 -21.38 13.14 4.76
CA GLY A 261 -20.07 13.14 5.42
C GLY A 261 -19.45 11.73 5.45
N GLY A 262 -20.23 10.72 5.85
CA GLY A 262 -19.81 9.33 5.85
C GLY A 262 -19.56 8.78 4.44
N LEU A 263 -20.37 9.20 3.45
CA LEU A 263 -20.17 8.82 2.05
C LEU A 263 -18.79 9.28 1.53
N VAL A 264 -18.44 10.54 1.75
CA VAL A 264 -17.17 11.12 1.31
C VAL A 264 -15.99 10.54 2.09
N ALA A 265 -16.13 10.45 3.43
CA ALA A 265 -15.06 9.95 4.29
C ALA A 265 -14.68 8.51 3.96
N GLN A 266 -15.65 7.65 3.63
CA GLN A 266 -15.40 6.25 3.27
C GLN A 266 -15.11 6.07 1.78
N GLY A 267 -15.86 6.73 0.91
CA GLY A 267 -15.76 6.58 -0.55
C GLY A 267 -14.50 7.18 -1.16
N LEU A 268 -14.03 8.31 -0.63
CA LEU A 268 -12.81 8.99 -1.09
C LEU A 268 -11.67 8.98 -0.07
N GLY A 269 -11.98 8.78 1.22
CA GLY A 269 -10.98 8.67 2.28
C GLY A 269 -10.54 7.23 2.49
N THR A 270 -11.24 6.49 3.36
CA THR A 270 -10.89 5.10 3.66
C THR A 270 -12.06 4.31 4.28
N SER A 271 -12.22 3.04 3.88
CA SER A 271 -13.14 2.09 4.52
C SER A 271 -12.68 1.63 5.91
N MET A 272 -11.44 1.92 6.32
CA MET A 272 -10.93 1.56 7.66
C MET A 272 -11.75 2.17 8.80
N LEU A 273 -12.50 3.25 8.54
CA LEU A 273 -13.42 3.84 9.51
C LEU A 273 -14.46 2.83 10.02
N GLN A 274 -14.75 1.78 9.27
CA GLN A 274 -15.70 0.73 9.65
C GLN A 274 -15.09 -0.39 10.52
N ILE A 275 -13.78 -0.37 10.79
CA ILE A 275 -13.14 -1.43 11.62
C ILE A 275 -13.86 -1.66 12.96
N PRO A 276 -14.21 -0.62 13.74
CA PRO A 276 -14.92 -0.85 15.01
C PRO A 276 -16.23 -1.61 14.84
N ASN A 277 -16.97 -1.35 13.77
CA ASN A 277 -18.22 -2.00 13.45
C ASN A 277 -18.02 -3.44 12.96
N ILE A 278 -17.03 -3.64 12.08
CA ILE A 278 -16.66 -4.97 11.57
C ILE A 278 -16.18 -5.88 12.71
N MET A 279 -15.39 -5.36 13.65
CA MET A 279 -14.94 -6.14 14.82
C MET A 279 -16.09 -6.56 15.73
N LYS A 280 -17.13 -5.73 15.85
CA LYS A 280 -18.34 -6.07 16.59
C LYS A 280 -19.21 -7.06 15.81
N LYS A 281 -19.27 -6.93 14.49
CA LYS A 281 -20.17 -7.70 13.63
C LYS A 281 -19.56 -7.95 12.25
N PRO A 282 -18.70 -8.97 12.07
CA PRO A 282 -17.96 -9.22 10.84
C PRO A 282 -18.83 -9.41 9.58
N ILE A 283 -20.06 -9.84 9.75
CA ILE A 283 -21.00 -10.04 8.64
C ILE A 283 -21.31 -8.73 7.87
N THR A 284 -21.08 -7.57 8.47
CA THR A 284 -21.27 -6.27 7.83
C THR A 284 -20.33 -6.05 6.62
N MET A 285 -19.23 -6.80 6.53
CA MET A 285 -18.29 -6.76 5.41
C MET A 285 -18.70 -7.65 4.23
N LEU A 286 -19.66 -8.55 4.42
CA LEU A 286 -20.06 -9.55 3.41
C LEU A 286 -20.53 -8.92 2.08
N PRO A 287 -21.33 -7.84 2.04
CA PRO A 287 -21.71 -7.19 0.79
C PRO A 287 -20.49 -6.77 -0.05
N MET A 288 -19.45 -6.20 0.58
CA MET A 288 -18.24 -5.73 -0.07
C MET A 288 -17.41 -6.88 -0.63
N ILE A 289 -17.32 -8.00 0.11
CA ILE A 289 -16.66 -9.23 -0.34
C ILE A 289 -17.37 -9.79 -1.57
N ILE A 290 -18.70 -9.90 -1.54
CA ILE A 290 -19.46 -10.41 -2.70
C ILE A 290 -19.31 -9.47 -3.90
N SER A 291 -19.41 -8.17 -3.68
CA SER A 291 -19.21 -7.16 -4.74
C SER A 291 -17.82 -7.27 -5.36
N SER A 292 -16.76 -7.43 -4.54
CA SER A 292 -15.38 -7.62 -5.01
C SER A 292 -15.23 -8.90 -5.83
N ALA A 293 -15.87 -10.01 -5.38
CA ALA A 293 -15.82 -11.28 -6.06
C ALA A 293 -16.51 -11.24 -7.45
N ILE A 294 -17.51 -10.38 -7.61
CA ILE A 294 -18.21 -10.17 -8.90
C ILE A 294 -17.40 -9.20 -9.78
N CYS A 295 -16.96 -8.07 -9.24
CA CYS A 295 -16.29 -7.02 -10.01
C CYS A 295 -14.86 -7.41 -10.43
N GLY A 296 -14.17 -8.25 -9.66
CA GLY A 296 -12.81 -8.71 -9.95
C GLY A 296 -12.68 -9.40 -11.30
N PRO A 297 -13.45 -10.47 -11.60
CA PRO A 297 -13.46 -11.11 -12.90
C PRO A 297 -13.90 -10.20 -14.05
N LEU A 298 -14.83 -9.28 -13.80
CA LEU A 298 -15.21 -8.31 -14.82
C LEU A 298 -14.05 -7.38 -15.17
N SER A 299 -13.25 -7.01 -14.17
CA SER A 299 -12.02 -6.22 -14.38
C SER A 299 -11.00 -6.96 -15.22
N THR A 300 -10.76 -8.25 -14.94
CA THR A 300 -9.70 -9.01 -15.63
C THR A 300 -10.13 -9.57 -16.98
N CYS A 301 -11.38 -10.06 -17.11
CA CYS A 301 -11.81 -10.81 -18.29
C CYS A 301 -12.65 -9.99 -19.28
N VAL A 302 -13.40 -8.98 -18.79
CA VAL A 302 -14.33 -8.21 -19.64
C VAL A 302 -13.73 -6.88 -20.07
N PHE A 303 -13.25 -6.09 -19.11
CA PHE A 303 -12.71 -4.76 -19.38
C PHE A 303 -11.20 -4.73 -19.50
N ALA A 304 -10.50 -5.80 -19.09
CA ALA A 304 -9.05 -5.91 -19.09
C ALA A 304 -8.37 -4.68 -18.47
N LEU A 305 -8.89 -4.23 -17.30
CA LEU A 305 -8.38 -3.06 -16.62
C LEU A 305 -6.96 -3.32 -16.10
N LYS A 306 -6.07 -2.37 -16.33
CA LYS A 306 -4.66 -2.44 -15.95
C LYS A 306 -4.32 -1.34 -14.97
N CYS A 307 -3.64 -1.68 -13.88
CA CYS A 307 -3.22 -0.75 -12.86
C CYS A 307 -1.80 -1.07 -12.41
N GLY A 308 -1.01 -0.04 -12.16
CA GLY A 308 0.38 -0.17 -11.74
C GLY A 308 0.55 -0.40 -10.24
N ALA A 309 1.78 -0.18 -9.77
CA ALA A 309 2.11 -0.34 -8.36
C ALA A 309 1.45 0.70 -7.45
N SER A 310 1.23 1.92 -7.96
CA SER A 310 0.73 3.04 -7.16
C SER A 310 -0.76 2.94 -6.85
N GLY A 311 -1.57 2.40 -7.76
CA GLY A 311 -3.02 2.38 -7.68
C GLY A 311 -3.62 1.10 -7.12
N GLY A 312 -2.95 -0.05 -7.33
CA GLY A 312 -3.52 -1.38 -7.10
C GLY A 312 -4.00 -1.70 -5.68
N GLY A 313 -3.54 -0.98 -4.68
CA GLY A 313 -3.99 -1.13 -3.28
C GLY A 313 -4.78 0.06 -2.73
N MET A 314 -5.18 1.02 -3.60
CA MET A 314 -5.75 2.31 -3.17
C MET A 314 -7.25 2.46 -3.46
N GLY A 315 -7.78 1.73 -4.44
CA GLY A 315 -9.18 1.87 -4.84
C GLY A 315 -9.53 3.31 -5.21
N THR A 316 -10.59 3.85 -4.61
CA THR A 316 -11.04 5.24 -4.80
C THR A 316 -10.39 6.23 -3.82
N SER A 317 -9.49 5.78 -2.93
CA SER A 317 -8.81 6.65 -1.97
C SER A 317 -8.03 7.77 -2.67
N GLY A 318 -8.41 9.03 -2.43
CA GLY A 318 -7.84 10.18 -3.09
C GLY A 318 -7.88 10.12 -4.63
N LEU A 319 -8.70 9.24 -5.22
CA LEU A 319 -8.77 8.92 -6.64
C LEU A 319 -7.47 8.34 -7.24
N VAL A 320 -6.51 7.94 -6.41
CA VAL A 320 -5.19 7.45 -6.85
C VAL A 320 -5.32 6.23 -7.74
N GLY A 321 -6.13 5.24 -7.33
CA GLY A 321 -6.39 4.05 -8.15
C GLY A 321 -7.04 4.38 -9.48
N VAL A 322 -7.96 5.35 -9.50
CA VAL A 322 -8.61 5.81 -10.73
C VAL A 322 -7.61 6.43 -11.70
N PHE A 323 -6.74 7.32 -11.22
CA PHE A 323 -5.71 7.94 -12.07
C PHE A 323 -4.70 6.91 -12.59
N ASP A 324 -4.31 5.95 -11.76
CA ASP A 324 -3.36 4.92 -12.17
C ASP A 324 -3.98 3.94 -13.20
N LEU A 325 -5.28 3.63 -13.06
CA LEU A 325 -6.04 2.89 -14.09
C LEU A 325 -6.05 3.63 -15.43
N PHE A 326 -6.32 4.94 -15.46
CA PHE A 326 -6.29 5.74 -16.70
C PHE A 326 -4.91 5.75 -17.37
N LYS A 327 -3.84 5.61 -16.60
CA LYS A 327 -2.47 5.56 -17.12
C LYS A 327 -2.18 4.28 -17.90
N TYR A 328 -2.68 3.15 -17.44
CA TYR A 328 -2.33 1.83 -17.98
C TYR A 328 -3.45 1.20 -18.82
N THR A 329 -4.69 1.63 -18.64
CA THR A 329 -5.84 1.13 -19.39
C THR A 329 -6.14 2.05 -20.57
N THR A 330 -6.13 1.49 -21.78
CA THR A 330 -6.35 2.22 -23.02
C THR A 330 -7.66 1.82 -23.69
N GLY A 331 -8.18 2.71 -24.55
CA GLY A 331 -9.40 2.44 -25.34
C GLY A 331 -10.70 2.82 -24.63
N ALA A 332 -11.72 3.16 -25.42
CA ALA A 332 -13.03 3.61 -24.91
C ALA A 332 -13.71 2.57 -24.01
N TRP A 333 -13.58 1.26 -24.34
CA TRP A 333 -14.14 0.18 -23.52
C TRP A 333 -13.51 0.11 -22.13
N GLY A 334 -12.18 0.27 -22.05
CA GLY A 334 -11.49 0.35 -20.76
C GLY A 334 -11.93 1.54 -19.93
N ILE A 335 -12.09 2.71 -20.53
CA ILE A 335 -12.57 3.92 -19.83
C ILE A 335 -13.98 3.70 -19.26
N VAL A 336 -14.89 3.12 -20.05
CA VAL A 336 -16.23 2.74 -19.56
C VAL A 336 -16.13 1.76 -18.40
N GLY A 337 -15.23 0.77 -18.48
CA GLY A 337 -14.95 -0.18 -17.42
C GLY A 337 -14.46 0.48 -16.13
N ILE A 338 -13.60 1.50 -16.23
CA ILE A 338 -13.12 2.25 -15.05
C ILE A 338 -14.32 2.89 -14.33
N PHE A 339 -15.15 3.69 -15.00
CA PHE A 339 -16.29 4.33 -14.34
C PHE A 339 -17.29 3.31 -13.78
N LEU A 340 -17.57 2.26 -14.55
CA LEU A 340 -18.53 1.23 -14.15
C LEU A 340 -18.05 0.45 -12.93
N LEU A 341 -16.79 -0.03 -12.93
CA LEU A 341 -16.27 -0.91 -11.89
C LEU A 341 -15.69 -0.17 -10.68
N MET A 342 -15.34 1.10 -10.82
CA MET A 342 -14.86 1.89 -9.68
C MET A 342 -15.99 2.54 -8.87
N PHE A 343 -17.13 2.85 -9.51
CA PHE A 343 -18.19 3.62 -8.86
C PHE A 343 -19.57 2.96 -9.00
N VAL A 344 -20.06 2.77 -10.22
CA VAL A 344 -21.47 2.43 -10.47
C VAL A 344 -21.81 1.02 -9.97
N LEU A 345 -21.10 0.02 -10.43
CA LEU A 345 -21.40 -1.38 -10.11
C LEU A 345 -21.12 -1.71 -8.63
N PRO A 346 -20.01 -1.26 -8.03
CA PRO A 346 -19.81 -1.38 -6.58
C PRO A 346 -20.94 -0.73 -5.77
N ALA A 347 -21.41 0.46 -6.14
CA ALA A 347 -22.51 1.12 -5.44
C ALA A 347 -23.80 0.31 -5.56
N LEU A 348 -24.20 -0.08 -6.76
CA LEU A 348 -25.43 -0.83 -7.00
C LEU A 348 -25.43 -2.18 -6.28
N LEU A 349 -24.38 -2.98 -6.45
CA LEU A 349 -24.27 -4.29 -5.83
C LEU A 349 -24.35 -4.19 -4.30
N ASN A 350 -23.59 -3.26 -3.72
CA ASN A 350 -23.57 -3.12 -2.27
C ASN A 350 -24.87 -2.57 -1.70
N ILE A 351 -25.58 -1.68 -2.40
CA ILE A 351 -26.92 -1.24 -2.00
C ILE A 351 -27.87 -2.46 -2.00
N VAL A 352 -27.92 -3.20 -3.10
CA VAL A 352 -28.85 -4.34 -3.23
C VAL A 352 -28.56 -5.41 -2.19
N ILE A 353 -27.30 -5.81 -2.03
CA ILE A 353 -26.91 -6.86 -1.08
C ILE A 353 -27.14 -6.40 0.36
N SER A 354 -26.74 -5.17 0.71
CA SER A 354 -26.93 -4.65 2.07
C SER A 354 -28.40 -4.47 2.44
N GLU A 355 -29.25 -4.01 1.52
CA GLU A 355 -30.70 -3.93 1.73
C GLU A 355 -31.34 -5.33 1.91
N PHE A 356 -30.91 -6.30 1.11
CA PHE A 356 -31.34 -7.68 1.30
C PHE A 356 -30.94 -8.21 2.69
N MET A 357 -29.70 -7.96 3.13
CA MET A 357 -29.21 -8.36 4.44
C MET A 357 -29.92 -7.63 5.58
N ARG A 358 -30.30 -6.35 5.39
CA ARG A 358 -31.14 -5.59 6.34
C ARG A 358 -32.54 -6.20 6.47
N LYS A 359 -33.19 -6.55 5.35
CA LYS A 359 -34.50 -7.23 5.35
C LYS A 359 -34.47 -8.59 6.06
N LYS A 360 -33.34 -9.29 6.00
CA LYS A 360 -33.14 -10.56 6.73
C LYS A 360 -32.72 -10.37 8.20
N GLY A 361 -32.50 -9.13 8.66
CA GLY A 361 -32.06 -8.82 10.01
C GLY A 361 -30.56 -9.13 10.27
N TRP A 362 -29.79 -9.42 9.22
CA TRP A 362 -28.36 -9.68 9.34
C TRP A 362 -27.57 -8.40 9.57
N ILE A 363 -27.99 -7.29 9.02
CA ILE A 363 -27.49 -5.95 9.32
C ILE A 363 -28.63 -5.19 9.98
N LYS A 364 -28.42 -4.67 11.16
CA LYS A 364 -29.40 -3.89 11.92
C LYS A 364 -29.11 -2.39 11.78
N GLU A 365 -30.08 -1.58 12.16
CA GLU A 365 -29.91 -0.15 12.26
C GLU A 365 -28.76 0.21 13.21
N ASN A 366 -27.91 1.15 12.82
CA ASN A 366 -26.68 1.59 13.48
C ASN A 366 -25.50 0.58 13.49
N ASP A 367 -25.60 -0.60 12.86
CA ASP A 367 -24.45 -1.52 12.74
C ASP A 367 -23.30 -0.94 11.91
N LEU A 368 -23.58 0.06 11.06
CA LEU A 368 -22.61 0.73 10.19
C LEU A 368 -22.41 2.22 10.57
N LYS A 369 -22.93 2.66 11.71
CA LYS A 369 -22.79 4.03 12.19
C LYS A 369 -21.33 4.32 12.55
N LEU A 370 -20.79 5.44 12.07
CA LEU A 370 -19.46 5.93 12.40
C LEU A 370 -19.53 6.90 13.58
N ASP A 371 -18.53 6.85 14.42
CA ASP A 371 -18.26 7.86 15.44
C ASP A 371 -17.32 8.90 14.78
N LEU A 372 -17.94 9.84 14.03
CA LEU A 372 -17.24 10.94 13.32
C LEU A 372 -17.24 12.20 14.14
#